data_48126fb2f25e7e548b3bcf33205f1d28
#
_entry.id   48126fb2f25e7e548b3bcf33205f1d28
#
_cell.length_a   1.000
_cell.length_b   1.000
_cell.length_c   1.000
_cell.angle_alpha   90.00
_cell.angle_beta   90.00
_cell.angle_gamma   90.00
#
_symmetry.space_group_name_H-M   'P 1'
#
loop_
_entity.id
_entity.type
_entity.pdbx_description
1 polymer ?
#
loop_
_entity_poly.entity_id
_entity_poly.type
_entity_poly.pdbx_seq_one_letter_code
_entity_poly.pdbx_strand_id
1 'polypeptide(L)'
;MVEHQYLYIFGIIIFIGMVFSLPIFKYLDDEVHAKRNTGMDGLRYFLASFVAIFHSDYFVRYITTGKWETIYNDISYIAQFAVSIFFMITAFLFWGKISKKEDVDWVNLYKDRLFRIAPATIFTALISIVIILYLTNYPNPSNYLHAKDVFRWMDMGLFYNYPPMNYFKDSWIFLGVFWTLQWEWGFYFSLPLLYLFRKNGTAFVLALMFIFVYLIGFIPALNNIKAGICILFVAGMLCYELIGKVRLNKITCEIILLVSLVGIFTYQPELYSTTMLPWYFCMLFSICKGANLFGVLSFNGFVRLGNASFSIYVLHSVVLYTLFTWMHTSNIINEPEDFRVIYLIGSFGMVCVISSLCYALIERPFINLGRKVKL
;
A
#
# COMPACT_ATOMS: atom_id res chain seq x y z
N MET A 1 -27.02 -8.55 -2.21
CA MET A 1 -25.67 -9.11 -2.41
C MET A 1 -24.56 -8.08 -2.15
N VAL A 2 -24.67 -6.85 -2.60
CA VAL A 2 -23.62 -5.80 -2.41
C VAL A 2 -23.43 -5.40 -0.94
N GLU A 3 -24.50 -5.32 -0.15
CA GLU A 3 -24.46 -4.89 1.27
C GLU A 3 -23.64 -5.80 2.20
N HIS A 4 -23.43 -7.06 1.86
CA HIS A 4 -22.69 -8.00 2.72
C HIS A 4 -21.21 -8.12 2.38
N GLN A 5 -20.74 -7.62 1.23
CA GLN A 5 -19.35 -7.78 0.78
C GLN A 5 -18.35 -7.11 1.71
N TYR A 6 -18.63 -5.90 2.15
CA TYR A 6 -17.77 -5.20 3.13
C TYR A 6 -17.66 -5.97 4.43
N LEU A 7 -18.77 -6.56 4.89
CA LEU A 7 -18.79 -7.37 6.12
C LEU A 7 -17.87 -8.59 6.00
N TYR A 8 -17.90 -9.29 4.86
CA TYR A 8 -16.99 -10.41 4.59
C TYR A 8 -15.55 -9.96 4.52
N ILE A 9 -15.25 -8.86 3.80
CA ILE A 9 -13.88 -8.33 3.69
C ILE A 9 -13.32 -7.97 5.06
N PHE A 10 -14.05 -7.21 5.86
CA PHE A 10 -13.63 -6.87 7.22
C PHE A 10 -13.51 -8.11 8.11
N GLY A 11 -14.46 -9.03 8.02
CA GLY A 11 -14.42 -10.30 8.75
C GLY A 11 -13.16 -11.11 8.45
N ILE A 12 -12.79 -11.25 7.18
CA ILE A 12 -11.58 -11.95 6.74
C ILE A 12 -10.32 -11.26 7.31
N ILE A 13 -10.22 -9.94 7.18
CA ILE A 13 -9.07 -9.17 7.67
C ILE A 13 -8.93 -9.33 9.19
N ILE A 14 -10.03 -9.16 9.93
CA ILE A 14 -10.03 -9.30 11.39
C ILE A 14 -9.65 -10.72 11.79
N PHE A 15 -10.22 -11.74 11.16
CA PHE A 15 -9.94 -13.14 11.46
C PHE A 15 -8.46 -13.49 11.24
N ILE A 16 -7.89 -13.13 10.09
CA ILE A 16 -6.46 -13.37 9.81
C ILE A 16 -5.60 -12.60 10.80
N GLY A 17 -5.92 -11.35 11.11
CA GLY A 17 -5.21 -10.59 12.12
C GLY A 17 -5.28 -11.23 13.52
N MET A 18 -6.41 -11.83 13.91
CA MET A 18 -6.50 -12.59 15.16
C MET A 18 -5.61 -13.84 15.14
N VAL A 19 -5.55 -14.56 14.03
CA VAL A 19 -4.63 -15.70 13.86
C VAL A 19 -3.18 -15.27 14.06
N PHE A 20 -2.78 -14.13 13.50
CA PHE A 20 -1.41 -13.60 13.66
C PHE A 20 -1.10 -13.04 15.06
N SER A 21 -2.07 -12.98 15.98
CA SER A 21 -1.80 -12.70 17.38
C SER A 21 -1.21 -13.90 18.14
N LEU A 22 -1.34 -15.11 17.59
CA LEU A 22 -0.84 -16.34 18.20
C LEU A 22 0.69 -16.29 18.43
N PRO A 23 1.19 -17.02 19.45
CA PRO A 23 2.62 -17.01 19.81
C PRO A 23 3.57 -17.43 18.69
N ILE A 24 3.13 -18.28 17.77
CA ILE A 24 3.93 -18.75 16.61
C ILE A 24 4.40 -17.59 15.71
N PHE A 25 3.68 -16.46 15.70
CA PHE A 25 4.00 -15.28 14.89
C PHE A 25 4.82 -14.22 15.63
N LYS A 26 5.33 -14.51 16.84
CA LYS A 26 6.21 -13.60 17.61
C LYS A 26 7.47 -13.18 16.85
N TYR A 27 7.89 -13.95 15.87
CA TYR A 27 9.02 -13.58 15.01
C TYR A 27 8.79 -12.27 14.23
N LEU A 28 7.55 -11.79 14.14
CA LEU A 28 7.18 -10.50 13.54
C LEU A 28 7.26 -9.32 14.52
N ASP A 29 7.45 -9.58 15.82
CA ASP A 29 7.57 -8.53 16.80
C ASP A 29 8.87 -7.76 16.54
N ASP A 30 8.75 -6.45 16.32
CA ASP A 30 9.88 -5.54 16.29
C ASP A 30 10.15 -5.01 17.70
N GLU A 31 11.39 -4.56 17.95
CA GLU A 31 11.70 -3.82 19.16
C GLU A 31 10.77 -2.61 19.28
N VAL A 32 9.97 -2.60 20.33
CA VAL A 32 8.99 -1.53 20.58
C VAL A 32 9.75 -0.29 21.02
N HIS A 33 9.96 0.64 20.13
CA HIS A 33 10.37 1.98 20.54
C HIS A 33 9.18 2.66 21.23
N ALA A 34 9.37 3.16 22.44
CA ALA A 34 8.34 3.78 23.30
C ALA A 34 7.53 4.93 22.64
N LYS A 35 7.99 5.44 21.51
CA LYS A 35 7.35 6.50 20.71
C LYS A 35 6.65 6.02 19.43
N ARG A 36 6.55 4.69 19.21
CA ARG A 36 5.95 4.16 17.98
C ARG A 36 4.42 4.23 18.06
N ASN A 37 3.79 4.73 17.01
CA ASN A 37 2.32 4.75 16.89
C ASN A 37 1.84 3.39 16.37
N THR A 38 1.47 2.48 17.28
CA THR A 38 0.98 1.14 16.94
C THR A 38 -0.34 1.17 16.17
N GLY A 39 -1.18 2.20 16.37
CA GLY A 39 -2.40 2.40 15.58
C GLY A 39 -2.11 2.65 14.11
N MET A 40 -1.01 3.35 13.80
CA MET A 40 -0.55 3.54 12.41
C MET A 40 -0.07 2.22 11.79
N ASP A 41 0.59 1.37 12.56
CA ASP A 41 1.04 0.05 12.08
C ASP A 41 -0.16 -0.85 11.79
N GLY A 42 -1.14 -0.91 12.69
CA GLY A 42 -2.39 -1.64 12.43
C GLY A 42 -3.15 -1.09 11.24
N LEU A 43 -3.25 0.24 11.10
CA LEU A 43 -3.86 0.85 9.91
C LEU A 43 -3.18 0.34 8.62
N ARG A 44 -1.85 0.31 8.57
CA ARG A 44 -1.10 -0.16 7.39
C ARG A 44 -1.43 -1.61 7.01
N TYR A 45 -1.70 -2.47 8.01
CA TYR A 45 -2.20 -3.81 7.75
C TYR A 45 -3.55 -3.78 7.03
N PHE A 46 -4.54 -3.04 7.55
CA PHE A 46 -5.84 -2.93 6.90
C PHE A 46 -5.73 -2.41 5.46
N LEU A 47 -4.92 -1.37 5.25
CA LEU A 47 -4.72 -0.79 3.91
C LEU A 47 -4.10 -1.80 2.93
N ALA A 48 -3.05 -2.52 3.33
CA ALA A 48 -2.43 -3.54 2.48
C ALA A 48 -3.39 -4.71 2.19
N SER A 49 -4.21 -5.09 3.18
CA SER A 49 -5.23 -6.12 3.05
C SER A 49 -6.33 -5.75 2.07
N PHE A 50 -6.80 -4.51 2.12
CA PHE A 50 -7.81 -4.02 1.17
C PHE A 50 -7.32 -4.12 -0.28
N VAL A 51 -6.06 -3.76 -0.53
CA VAL A 51 -5.47 -3.89 -1.88
C VAL A 51 -5.34 -5.36 -2.28
N ALA A 52 -4.89 -6.23 -1.39
CA ALA A 52 -4.71 -7.65 -1.70
C ALA A 52 -6.05 -8.36 -1.97
N ILE A 53 -7.08 -8.11 -1.16
CA ILE A 53 -8.41 -8.69 -1.32
C ILE A 53 -9.08 -8.16 -2.60
N PHE A 54 -8.96 -6.88 -2.89
CA PHE A 54 -9.41 -6.30 -4.15
C PHE A 54 -8.80 -7.00 -5.36
N HIS A 55 -7.48 -7.20 -5.36
CA HIS A 55 -6.82 -7.91 -6.45
C HIS A 55 -7.19 -9.39 -6.51
N SER A 56 -7.60 -10.01 -5.41
CA SER A 56 -8.11 -11.39 -5.45
C SER A 56 -9.31 -11.53 -6.40
N ASP A 57 -10.22 -10.55 -6.42
CA ASP A 57 -11.37 -10.52 -7.33
C ASP A 57 -10.92 -10.43 -8.80
N TYR A 58 -9.95 -9.54 -9.10
CA TYR A 58 -9.37 -9.41 -10.43
C TYR A 58 -8.68 -10.69 -10.90
N PHE A 59 -7.92 -11.35 -10.02
CA PHE A 59 -7.22 -12.59 -10.36
C PHE A 59 -8.19 -13.74 -10.61
N VAL A 60 -9.25 -13.89 -9.81
CA VAL A 60 -10.31 -14.88 -10.06
C VAL A 60 -10.91 -14.63 -11.45
N ARG A 61 -11.25 -13.39 -11.77
CA ARG A 61 -11.84 -13.04 -13.07
C ARG A 61 -10.87 -13.28 -14.22
N TYR A 62 -9.61 -12.87 -14.07
CA TYR A 62 -8.59 -13.08 -15.09
C TYR A 62 -8.37 -14.57 -15.39
N ILE A 63 -8.26 -15.43 -14.40
CA ILE A 63 -8.02 -16.85 -14.59
C ILE A 63 -9.23 -17.57 -15.20
N THR A 64 -10.43 -17.10 -14.88
CA THR A 64 -11.67 -17.72 -15.41
C THR A 64 -12.04 -17.24 -16.80
N THR A 65 -11.76 -15.98 -17.16
CA THR A 65 -12.24 -15.34 -18.40
C THR A 65 -11.13 -14.80 -19.29
N GLY A 66 -9.90 -14.74 -18.82
CA GLY A 66 -8.79 -14.08 -19.51
C GLY A 66 -8.87 -12.54 -19.51
N LYS A 67 -9.82 -11.95 -18.78
CA LYS A 67 -10.01 -10.50 -18.72
C LYS A 67 -9.62 -9.94 -17.37
N TRP A 68 -8.82 -8.87 -17.37
CA TRP A 68 -8.44 -8.14 -16.17
C TRP A 68 -9.52 -7.08 -15.84
N GLU A 69 -10.58 -7.52 -15.20
CA GLU A 69 -11.72 -6.70 -14.80
C GLU A 69 -12.25 -7.16 -13.44
N THR A 70 -12.97 -6.29 -12.72
CA THR A 70 -13.63 -6.67 -11.46
C THR A 70 -15.05 -7.16 -11.73
N ILE A 71 -15.51 -8.08 -10.92
CA ILE A 71 -16.92 -8.50 -10.88
C ILE A 71 -17.75 -7.46 -10.12
N TYR A 72 -17.11 -6.74 -9.19
CA TYR A 72 -17.76 -5.84 -8.24
C TYR A 72 -17.11 -4.45 -8.28
N ASN A 73 -17.73 -3.49 -8.95
CA ASN A 73 -17.21 -2.12 -9.09
C ASN A 73 -16.98 -1.43 -7.73
N ASP A 74 -17.80 -1.75 -6.72
CA ASP A 74 -17.72 -1.12 -5.40
C ASP A 74 -16.44 -1.48 -4.62
N ILE A 75 -15.85 -2.66 -4.89
CA ILE A 75 -14.62 -3.09 -4.24
C ILE A 75 -13.41 -2.26 -4.71
N SER A 76 -13.44 -1.71 -5.93
CA SER A 76 -12.34 -0.88 -6.45
C SER A 76 -12.08 0.34 -5.57
N TYR A 77 -13.14 0.87 -4.96
CA TYR A 77 -13.07 2.01 -4.08
C TYR A 77 -12.21 1.77 -2.82
N ILE A 78 -12.28 0.55 -2.24
CA ILE A 78 -11.50 0.20 -1.04
C ILE A 78 -9.99 0.23 -1.33
N ALA A 79 -9.58 -0.28 -2.49
CA ALA A 79 -8.17 -0.28 -2.87
C ALA A 79 -7.64 1.13 -3.11
N GLN A 80 -8.46 2.01 -3.71
CA GLN A 80 -8.09 3.41 -3.90
C GLN A 80 -7.98 4.18 -2.60
N PHE A 81 -8.94 3.99 -1.70
CA PHE A 81 -8.87 4.50 -0.34
C PHE A 81 -7.54 4.09 0.32
N ALA A 82 -7.21 2.79 0.26
CA ALA A 82 -5.99 2.28 0.85
C ALA A 82 -4.73 2.93 0.27
N VAL A 83 -4.61 3.02 -1.05
CA VAL A 83 -3.48 3.66 -1.73
C VAL A 83 -3.41 5.15 -1.41
N SER A 84 -4.55 5.84 -1.37
CA SER A 84 -4.62 7.27 -1.02
C SER A 84 -4.04 7.53 0.36
N ILE A 85 -4.40 6.72 1.35
CA ILE A 85 -3.88 6.86 2.70
C ILE A 85 -2.38 6.49 2.77
N PHE A 86 -1.90 5.51 1.99
CA PHE A 86 -0.46 5.22 1.93
C PHE A 86 0.35 6.42 1.42
N PHE A 87 -0.10 7.12 0.38
CA PHE A 87 0.56 8.35 -0.08
C PHE A 87 0.58 9.44 0.99
N MET A 88 -0.54 9.63 1.70
CA MET A 88 -0.62 10.59 2.79
C MET A 88 0.31 10.21 3.97
N ILE A 89 0.38 8.93 4.36
CA ILE A 89 1.30 8.44 5.39
C ILE A 89 2.76 8.69 4.97
N THR A 90 3.11 8.40 3.73
CA THR A 90 4.45 8.63 3.20
C THR A 90 4.83 10.11 3.32
N ALA A 91 3.96 11.02 2.88
CA ALA A 91 4.22 12.45 2.98
C ALA A 91 4.30 12.94 4.43
N PHE A 92 3.39 12.49 5.30
CA PHE A 92 3.42 12.80 6.73
C PHE A 92 4.75 12.43 7.38
N LEU A 93 5.23 11.21 7.14
CA LEU A 93 6.46 10.70 7.75
C LEU A 93 7.71 11.42 7.22
N PHE A 94 7.77 11.66 5.90
CA PHE A 94 8.98 12.24 5.28
C PHE A 94 9.07 13.75 5.45
N TRP A 95 7.96 14.45 5.30
CA TRP A 95 7.92 15.86 5.65
C TRP A 95 8.28 16.07 7.12
N GLY A 96 7.77 15.21 8.01
CA GLY A 96 8.13 15.22 9.42
C GLY A 96 9.61 14.98 9.71
N LYS A 97 10.30 14.20 8.87
CA LYS A 97 11.75 13.95 9.02
C LYS A 97 12.62 15.16 8.64
N ILE A 98 12.17 15.97 7.67
CA ILE A 98 12.99 17.04 7.11
C ILE A 98 12.59 18.43 7.59
N SER A 99 11.30 18.70 7.83
CA SER A 99 10.77 20.05 8.04
C SER A 99 11.33 20.77 9.28
N LYS A 100 11.70 20.01 10.32
CA LYS A 100 12.26 20.57 11.58
C LYS A 100 13.77 20.52 11.68
N LYS A 101 14.46 19.98 10.69
CA LYS A 101 15.92 19.86 10.71
C LYS A 101 16.58 21.08 10.07
N GLU A 102 17.66 21.56 10.66
CA GLU A 102 18.50 22.59 10.06
C GLU A 102 19.37 22.02 8.94
N ASP A 103 19.85 20.79 9.13
CA ASP A 103 20.59 20.04 8.14
C ASP A 103 20.02 18.62 8.00
N VAL A 104 19.91 18.14 6.77
CA VAL A 104 19.37 16.85 6.43
C VAL A 104 20.45 16.02 5.73
N ASP A 105 20.78 14.90 6.31
CA ASP A 105 21.61 13.90 5.67
C ASP A 105 20.80 13.16 4.59
N TRP A 106 20.86 13.71 3.37
CA TRP A 106 20.15 13.20 2.21
C TRP A 106 20.63 11.81 1.81
N VAL A 107 21.94 11.54 1.91
CA VAL A 107 22.52 10.26 1.54
C VAL A 107 21.96 9.16 2.41
N ASN A 108 21.98 9.35 3.73
CA ASN A 108 21.40 8.38 4.66
C ASN A 108 19.87 8.27 4.50
N LEU A 109 19.15 9.35 4.18
CA LEU A 109 17.72 9.31 3.93
C LEU A 109 17.39 8.42 2.72
N TYR A 110 18.08 8.59 1.58
CA TYR A 110 17.86 7.77 0.39
C TYR A 110 18.34 6.34 0.56
N LYS A 111 19.48 6.14 1.22
CA LYS A 111 19.96 4.81 1.59
C LYS A 111 18.93 4.02 2.40
N ASP A 112 18.37 4.63 3.44
CA ASP A 112 17.35 3.99 4.27
C ASP A 112 16.10 3.60 3.45
N ARG A 113 15.75 4.38 2.43
CA ARG A 113 14.64 4.04 1.52
C ARG A 113 15.00 2.92 0.58
N LEU A 114 16.22 2.95 0.02
CA LEU A 114 16.70 1.89 -0.85
C LEU A 114 16.71 0.54 -0.12
N PHE A 115 17.30 0.48 1.07
CA PHE A 115 17.34 -0.75 1.89
C PHE A 115 15.98 -1.24 2.36
N ARG A 116 14.97 -0.37 2.36
CA ARG A 116 13.59 -0.75 2.67
C ARG A 116 12.81 -1.24 1.46
N ILE A 117 12.97 -0.61 0.30
CA ILE A 117 12.15 -0.88 -0.89
C ILE A 117 12.79 -2.00 -1.74
N ALA A 118 14.09 -1.88 -2.05
CA ALA A 118 14.76 -2.75 -3.00
C ALA A 118 14.69 -4.26 -2.66
N PRO A 119 14.90 -4.71 -1.41
CA PRO A 119 14.96 -6.14 -1.15
C PRO A 119 13.67 -6.88 -1.47
N ALA A 120 12.53 -6.37 -1.01
CA ALA A 120 11.24 -7.00 -1.25
C ALA A 120 10.78 -6.87 -2.70
N THR A 121 11.02 -5.73 -3.36
CA THR A 121 10.64 -5.52 -4.77
C THR A 121 11.48 -6.35 -5.72
N ILE A 122 12.80 -6.43 -5.53
CA ILE A 122 13.68 -7.27 -6.34
C ILE A 122 13.34 -8.75 -6.13
N PHE A 123 13.09 -9.17 -4.88
CA PHE A 123 12.65 -10.54 -4.60
C PHE A 123 11.34 -10.89 -5.31
N THR A 124 10.35 -10.00 -5.26
CA THR A 124 9.07 -10.16 -5.97
C THR A 124 9.28 -10.26 -7.48
N ALA A 125 10.12 -9.39 -8.05
CA ALA A 125 10.42 -9.42 -9.48
C ALA A 125 11.11 -10.72 -9.90
N LEU A 126 12.11 -11.18 -9.12
CA LEU A 126 12.83 -12.43 -9.41
C LEU A 126 11.90 -13.65 -9.37
N ILE A 127 11.06 -13.78 -8.34
CA ILE A 127 10.08 -14.86 -8.27
C ILE A 127 9.10 -14.79 -9.46
N SER A 128 8.61 -13.59 -9.78
CA SER A 128 7.73 -13.40 -10.93
C SER A 128 8.38 -13.87 -12.24
N ILE A 129 9.64 -13.50 -12.46
CA ILE A 129 10.40 -13.92 -13.63
C ILE A 129 10.51 -15.46 -13.69
N VAL A 130 10.87 -16.10 -12.57
CA VAL A 130 10.98 -17.57 -12.50
C VAL A 130 9.64 -18.24 -12.83
N ILE A 131 8.54 -17.74 -12.27
CA ILE A 131 7.20 -18.26 -12.56
C ILE A 131 6.84 -18.09 -14.04
N ILE A 132 7.10 -16.93 -14.62
CA ILE A 132 6.82 -16.67 -16.04
C ILE A 132 7.66 -17.58 -16.95
N LEU A 133 8.94 -17.77 -16.65
CA LEU A 133 9.80 -18.68 -17.41
C LEU A 133 9.29 -20.12 -17.35
N TYR A 134 8.80 -20.55 -16.19
CA TYR A 134 8.15 -21.85 -16.03
C TYR A 134 6.87 -21.95 -16.87
N LEU A 135 5.97 -20.96 -16.79
CA LEU A 135 4.72 -20.93 -17.53
C LEU A 135 4.91 -20.86 -19.05
N THR A 136 5.99 -20.28 -19.51
CA THR A 136 6.34 -20.16 -20.94
C THR A 136 7.22 -21.30 -21.44
N ASN A 137 7.44 -22.34 -20.64
CA ASN A 137 8.27 -23.51 -20.97
C ASN A 137 9.69 -23.10 -21.45
N TYR A 138 10.34 -22.16 -20.75
CA TYR A 138 11.70 -21.75 -21.07
C TYR A 138 12.71 -22.87 -20.70
N PRO A 139 13.74 -23.16 -21.51
CA PRO A 139 14.06 -22.56 -22.81
C PRO A 139 13.29 -23.20 -23.95
N ASN A 140 12.60 -22.36 -24.74
CA ASN A 140 11.93 -22.77 -25.97
C ASN A 140 12.50 -21.94 -27.13
N PRO A 141 12.76 -22.51 -28.32
CA PRO A 141 13.31 -21.77 -29.47
C PRO A 141 12.52 -20.53 -29.89
N SER A 142 11.21 -20.51 -29.60
CA SER A 142 10.33 -19.35 -29.84
C SER A 142 10.37 -18.28 -28.74
N ASN A 143 11.05 -18.57 -27.62
CA ASN A 143 11.10 -17.70 -26.45
C ASN A 143 12.42 -16.95 -26.39
N TYR A 144 12.34 -15.65 -26.17
CA TYR A 144 13.52 -14.80 -26.14
C TYR A 144 13.57 -13.96 -24.86
N LEU A 145 14.47 -14.31 -23.96
CA LEU A 145 14.72 -13.58 -22.73
C LEU A 145 15.83 -12.56 -22.94
N HIS A 146 15.49 -11.28 -22.89
CA HIS A 146 16.46 -10.20 -22.95
C HIS A 146 16.95 -9.82 -21.56
N ALA A 147 18.25 -9.76 -21.33
CA ALA A 147 18.84 -9.29 -20.08
C ALA A 147 18.35 -7.89 -19.69
N LYS A 148 18.17 -7.01 -20.66
CA LYS A 148 17.64 -5.64 -20.45
C LYS A 148 16.22 -5.67 -19.84
N ASP A 149 15.37 -6.64 -20.20
CA ASP A 149 14.00 -6.75 -19.66
C ASP A 149 14.05 -7.24 -18.21
N VAL A 150 14.95 -8.18 -17.89
CA VAL A 150 15.22 -8.63 -16.53
C VAL A 150 15.67 -7.45 -15.64
N PHE A 151 16.63 -6.65 -16.10
CA PHE A 151 17.09 -5.47 -15.35
C PHE A 151 15.97 -4.44 -15.16
N ARG A 152 15.10 -4.25 -16.16
CA ARG A 152 13.97 -3.33 -16.08
C ARG A 152 12.90 -3.80 -15.09
N TRP A 153 12.71 -5.09 -14.95
CA TRP A 153 11.81 -5.65 -13.95
C TRP A 153 12.34 -5.48 -12.51
N MET A 154 13.65 -5.30 -12.35
CA MET A 154 14.29 -5.06 -11.05
C MET A 154 14.47 -3.58 -10.71
N ASP A 155 13.79 -2.66 -11.41
CA ASP A 155 13.93 -1.20 -11.23
C ASP A 155 13.29 -0.64 -9.95
N MET A 156 12.73 -1.51 -9.11
CA MET A 156 12.08 -1.15 -7.83
C MET A 156 10.89 -0.18 -7.99
N GLY A 157 10.23 -0.21 -9.13
CA GLY A 157 9.10 0.65 -9.44
C GLY A 157 9.47 2.07 -9.88
N LEU A 158 10.74 2.35 -10.20
CA LEU A 158 11.19 3.69 -10.60
C LEU A 158 10.51 4.18 -11.88
N PHE A 159 10.36 3.31 -12.87
CA PHE A 159 9.88 3.71 -14.22
C PHE A 159 8.56 3.08 -14.62
N TYR A 160 7.97 2.21 -13.83
CA TYR A 160 6.70 1.51 -14.06
C TYR A 160 6.28 1.44 -15.54
N ASN A 161 7.07 0.78 -16.35
CA ASN A 161 6.76 0.44 -17.73
C ASN A 161 7.48 -0.87 -18.05
N TYR A 162 6.90 -1.98 -17.55
CA TYR A 162 7.50 -3.29 -17.65
C TYR A 162 7.21 -3.91 -19.00
N PRO A 163 8.25 -4.26 -19.78
CA PRO A 163 8.07 -5.00 -21.00
C PRO A 163 7.51 -6.40 -20.71
N PRO A 164 6.78 -7.00 -21.66
CA PRO A 164 6.40 -8.40 -21.56
C PRO A 164 7.62 -9.28 -21.32
N MET A 165 7.60 -10.07 -20.23
CA MET A 165 8.69 -10.99 -19.92
C MET A 165 8.54 -12.26 -20.74
N ASN A 166 9.58 -12.61 -21.50
CA ASN A 166 9.62 -13.82 -22.34
C ASN A 166 8.37 -13.99 -23.25
N TYR A 167 7.91 -12.87 -23.85
CA TYR A 167 6.68 -12.78 -24.68
C TYR A 167 5.37 -13.09 -23.96
N PHE A 168 5.35 -13.26 -22.65
CA PHE A 168 4.13 -13.38 -21.89
C PHE A 168 3.46 -12.00 -21.77
N LYS A 169 2.44 -11.75 -22.58
CA LYS A 169 1.81 -10.42 -22.73
C LYS A 169 1.26 -9.87 -21.42
N ASP A 170 0.70 -10.72 -20.59
CA ASP A 170 0.06 -10.35 -19.33
C ASP A 170 1.01 -10.39 -18.12
N SER A 171 2.32 -10.50 -18.38
CA SER A 171 3.34 -10.53 -17.33
C SER A 171 3.28 -9.32 -16.37
N TRP A 172 2.79 -8.18 -16.85
CA TRP A 172 2.62 -6.95 -16.07
C TRP A 172 1.75 -7.13 -14.82
N ILE A 173 0.80 -8.09 -14.80
CA ILE A 173 -0.08 -8.34 -13.65
C ILE A 173 0.68 -8.74 -12.39
N PHE A 174 1.87 -9.34 -12.52
CA PHE A 174 2.72 -9.72 -11.39
C PHE A 174 3.27 -8.51 -10.63
N LEU A 175 3.59 -7.43 -11.34
CA LEU A 175 4.13 -6.20 -10.79
C LEU A 175 3.14 -5.03 -10.91
N GLY A 176 1.86 -5.31 -11.13
CA GLY A 176 0.85 -4.31 -11.38
C GLY A 176 0.78 -3.21 -10.32
N VAL A 177 1.02 -3.55 -9.06
CA VAL A 177 0.98 -2.59 -7.95
C VAL A 177 2.18 -1.66 -7.86
N PHE A 178 3.27 -1.91 -8.60
CA PHE A 178 4.50 -1.11 -8.54
C PHE A 178 4.32 0.30 -9.13
N TRP A 179 3.22 0.57 -9.83
CA TRP A 179 2.91 1.93 -10.29
C TRP A 179 2.87 2.96 -9.15
N THR A 180 2.50 2.54 -7.94
CA THR A 180 2.48 3.44 -6.78
C THR A 180 3.86 3.78 -6.28
N LEU A 181 4.83 2.86 -6.44
CA LEU A 181 6.23 3.09 -6.04
C LEU A 181 6.87 4.20 -6.89
N GLN A 182 6.49 4.33 -8.17
CA GLN A 182 6.94 5.44 -9.01
C GLN A 182 6.57 6.80 -8.40
N TRP A 183 5.35 6.92 -7.84
CA TRP A 183 4.91 8.13 -7.16
C TRP A 183 5.64 8.36 -5.84
N GLU A 184 5.89 7.30 -5.08
CA GLU A 184 6.70 7.39 -3.86
C GLU A 184 8.12 7.85 -4.17
N TRP A 185 8.79 7.27 -5.19
CA TRP A 185 10.11 7.73 -5.62
C TRP A 185 10.08 9.18 -6.09
N GLY A 186 9.07 9.57 -6.87
CA GLY A 186 8.87 10.96 -7.29
C GLY A 186 8.77 11.91 -6.10
N PHE A 187 8.01 11.53 -5.07
CA PHE A 187 7.90 12.30 -3.84
C PHE A 187 9.25 12.37 -3.09
N TYR A 188 9.99 11.25 -2.97
CA TYR A 188 11.30 11.26 -2.32
C TYR A 188 12.29 12.18 -3.06
N PHE A 189 12.33 12.14 -4.37
CA PHE A 189 13.20 13.04 -5.17
C PHE A 189 12.76 14.51 -5.11
N SER A 190 11.51 14.80 -4.80
CA SER A 190 11.03 16.18 -4.59
C SER A 190 11.42 16.75 -3.22
N LEU A 191 11.78 15.93 -2.24
CA LEU A 191 12.04 16.35 -0.87
C LEU A 191 13.13 17.45 -0.74
N PRO A 192 14.25 17.44 -1.48
CA PRO A 192 15.24 18.53 -1.42
C PRO A 192 14.67 19.87 -1.86
N LEU A 193 13.80 19.87 -2.87
CA LEU A 193 13.10 21.09 -3.30
C LEU A 193 12.11 21.56 -2.25
N LEU A 194 11.28 20.67 -1.72
CA LEU A 194 10.30 20.98 -0.67
C LEU A 194 11.00 21.50 0.60
N TYR A 195 12.17 20.98 0.92
CA TYR A 195 12.97 21.40 2.08
C TYR A 195 13.35 22.88 2.06
N LEU A 196 13.51 23.50 0.89
CA LEU A 196 13.81 24.93 0.77
C LEU A 196 12.74 25.81 1.43
N PHE A 197 11.50 25.33 1.48
CA PHE A 197 10.35 26.06 2.01
C PHE A 197 9.99 25.69 3.47
N ARG A 198 10.80 24.86 4.12
CA ARG A 198 10.48 24.31 5.46
C ARG A 198 10.29 25.36 6.57
N LYS A 199 10.99 26.51 6.48
CA LYS A 199 10.92 27.56 7.51
C LYS A 199 9.50 28.10 7.70
N ASN A 200 8.74 28.21 6.61
CA ASN A 200 7.34 28.63 6.59
C ASN A 200 6.43 27.43 6.23
N GLY A 201 6.75 26.23 6.71
CA GLY A 201 6.16 24.98 6.27
C GLY A 201 4.64 24.99 6.23
N THR A 202 3.97 25.52 7.25
CA THR A 202 2.49 25.56 7.27
C THR A 202 1.92 26.45 6.17
N ALA A 203 2.45 27.69 6.02
CA ALA A 203 1.98 28.60 4.97
C ALA A 203 2.27 28.02 3.58
N PHE A 204 3.44 27.43 3.39
CA PHE A 204 3.83 26.77 2.15
C PHE A 204 2.89 25.61 1.79
N VAL A 205 2.62 24.70 2.74
CA VAL A 205 1.76 23.53 2.49
C VAL A 205 0.31 23.97 2.26
N LEU A 206 -0.19 24.99 2.96
CA LEU A 206 -1.51 25.57 2.70
C LEU A 206 -1.59 26.21 1.32
N ALA A 207 -0.54 26.93 0.91
CA ALA A 207 -0.47 27.50 -0.44
C ALA A 207 -0.46 26.41 -1.52
N LEU A 208 0.32 25.36 -1.34
CA LEU A 208 0.32 24.19 -2.25
C LEU A 208 -1.07 23.54 -2.31
N MET A 209 -1.73 23.33 -1.17
CA MET A 209 -3.08 22.75 -1.12
C MET A 209 -4.06 23.64 -1.91
N PHE A 210 -4.04 24.95 -1.68
CA PHE A 210 -4.89 25.89 -2.40
C PHE A 210 -4.62 25.85 -3.92
N ILE A 211 -3.34 25.89 -4.32
CA ILE A 211 -2.94 25.83 -5.72
C ILE A 211 -3.46 24.53 -6.39
N PHE A 212 -3.26 23.37 -5.77
CA PHE A 212 -3.73 22.11 -6.35
C PHE A 212 -5.25 22.04 -6.43
N VAL A 213 -5.98 22.47 -5.39
CA VAL A 213 -7.45 22.50 -5.41
C VAL A 213 -7.94 23.44 -6.50
N TYR A 214 -7.32 24.62 -6.63
CA TYR A 214 -7.66 25.59 -7.66
C TYR A 214 -7.38 25.01 -9.07
N LEU A 215 -6.19 24.49 -9.30
CA LEU A 215 -5.81 23.94 -10.61
C LEU A 215 -6.71 22.77 -11.02
N ILE A 216 -7.03 21.85 -10.10
CA ILE A 216 -7.93 20.71 -10.37
C ILE A 216 -9.35 21.21 -10.67
N GLY A 217 -9.84 22.22 -9.92
CA GLY A 217 -11.20 22.75 -10.10
C GLY A 217 -11.40 23.59 -11.35
N PHE A 218 -10.39 24.33 -11.80
CA PHE A 218 -10.52 25.30 -12.88
C PHE A 218 -9.88 24.88 -14.21
N ILE A 219 -8.99 23.87 -14.19
CA ILE A 219 -8.33 23.38 -15.41
C ILE A 219 -8.74 21.93 -15.65
N PRO A 220 -9.74 21.67 -16.51
CA PRO A 220 -10.26 20.30 -16.74
C PRO A 220 -9.17 19.31 -17.15
N ALA A 221 -8.16 19.75 -17.90
CA ALA A 221 -7.03 18.90 -18.30
C ALA A 221 -6.16 18.41 -17.12
N LEU A 222 -6.21 19.10 -15.98
CA LEU A 222 -5.51 18.72 -14.75
C LEU A 222 -6.41 17.93 -13.78
N ASN A 223 -7.71 17.84 -14.03
CA ASN A 223 -8.61 16.99 -13.27
C ASN A 223 -8.42 15.53 -13.70
N ASN A 224 -7.30 14.95 -13.23
CA ASN A 224 -6.92 13.58 -13.54
C ASN A 224 -6.30 12.92 -12.31
N ILE A 225 -6.14 11.59 -12.40
CA ILE A 225 -5.57 10.74 -11.33
C ILE A 225 -4.22 11.29 -10.83
N LYS A 226 -3.38 11.83 -11.73
CA LYS A 226 -2.04 12.33 -11.36
C LYS A 226 -2.10 13.52 -10.41
N ALA A 227 -2.96 14.49 -10.70
CA ALA A 227 -3.16 15.65 -9.82
C ALA A 227 -3.82 15.23 -8.49
N GLY A 228 -4.76 14.28 -8.54
CA GLY A 228 -5.35 13.67 -7.34
C GLY A 228 -4.32 13.03 -6.43
N ILE A 229 -3.33 12.33 -6.98
CA ILE A 229 -2.24 11.74 -6.18
C ILE A 229 -1.33 12.84 -5.57
N CYS A 230 -0.98 13.87 -6.32
CA CYS A 230 -0.16 14.97 -5.80
C CYS A 230 -0.82 15.65 -4.59
N ILE A 231 -2.13 15.90 -4.65
CA ILE A 231 -2.84 16.55 -3.53
C ILE A 231 -2.88 15.66 -2.27
N LEU A 232 -2.86 14.33 -2.41
CA LEU A 232 -2.78 13.40 -1.27
C LEU A 232 -1.43 13.54 -0.54
N PHE A 233 -0.31 13.70 -1.25
CA PHE A 233 0.97 13.99 -0.61
C PHE A 233 0.92 15.33 0.14
N VAL A 234 0.36 16.37 -0.47
CA VAL A 234 0.20 17.69 0.19
C VAL A 234 -0.68 17.57 1.44
N ALA A 235 -1.76 16.79 1.40
CA ALA A 235 -2.62 16.54 2.56
C ALA A 235 -1.87 15.81 3.70
N GLY A 236 -1.00 14.86 3.38
CA GLY A 236 -0.13 14.22 4.36
C GLY A 236 0.86 15.19 5.02
N MET A 237 1.46 16.09 4.22
CA MET A 237 2.31 17.17 4.76
C MET A 237 1.52 18.11 5.67
N LEU A 238 0.29 18.51 5.27
CA LEU A 238 -0.59 19.36 6.05
C LEU A 238 -0.97 18.70 7.39
N CYS A 239 -1.25 17.41 7.37
CA CYS A 239 -1.51 16.64 8.58
C CYS A 239 -0.35 16.77 9.57
N TYR A 240 0.90 16.68 9.13
CA TYR A 240 2.08 16.87 9.97
C TYR A 240 2.19 18.30 10.52
N GLU A 241 1.96 19.31 9.70
CA GLU A 241 2.03 20.72 10.12
C GLU A 241 1.00 21.08 11.20
N LEU A 242 -0.17 20.45 11.14
CA LEU A 242 -1.27 20.76 12.06
C LEU A 242 -1.26 19.91 13.34
N ILE A 243 -0.57 18.75 13.35
CA ILE A 243 -0.63 17.83 14.50
C ILE A 243 -0.14 18.46 15.81
N GLY A 244 0.84 19.33 15.77
CA GLY A 244 1.35 20.05 16.94
C GLY A 244 0.56 21.31 17.32
N LYS A 245 -0.25 21.85 16.42
CA LYS A 245 -0.95 23.12 16.56
C LYS A 245 -2.40 22.97 17.04
N VAL A 246 -3.06 21.92 16.58
CA VAL A 246 -4.45 21.62 16.96
C VAL A 246 -4.44 20.76 18.21
N ARG A 247 -5.11 21.20 19.27
CA ARG A 247 -5.26 20.44 20.51
C ARG A 247 -6.61 19.73 20.53
N LEU A 248 -6.60 18.40 20.48
CA LEU A 248 -7.78 17.55 20.61
C LEU A 248 -7.52 16.50 21.69
N ASN A 249 -8.55 16.20 22.46
CA ASN A 249 -8.47 15.06 23.39
C ASN A 249 -8.68 13.73 22.63
N LYS A 250 -8.32 12.62 23.28
CA LYS A 250 -8.37 11.30 22.66
C LYS A 250 -9.79 10.91 22.21
N ILE A 251 -10.80 11.19 23.02
CA ILE A 251 -12.20 10.85 22.70
C ILE A 251 -12.66 11.59 21.45
N THR A 252 -12.37 12.90 21.34
CA THR A 252 -12.69 13.68 20.14
C THR A 252 -12.01 13.07 18.90
N CYS A 253 -10.74 12.65 19.01
CA CYS A 253 -10.05 12.00 17.90
C CYS A 253 -10.72 10.68 17.51
N GLU A 254 -11.17 9.86 18.47
CA GLU A 254 -11.92 8.62 18.18
C GLU A 254 -13.25 8.90 17.47
N ILE A 255 -13.99 9.92 17.90
CA ILE A 255 -15.23 10.33 17.24
C ILE A 255 -14.97 10.81 15.81
N ILE A 256 -13.96 11.67 15.59
CA ILE A 256 -13.60 12.13 14.24
C ILE A 256 -13.21 10.95 13.37
N LEU A 257 -12.46 9.99 13.91
CA LEU A 257 -12.07 8.77 13.19
C LEU A 257 -13.32 7.98 12.76
N LEU A 258 -14.26 7.72 13.65
CA LEU A 258 -15.50 7.00 13.33
C LEU A 258 -16.33 7.72 12.27
N VAL A 259 -16.55 9.03 12.44
CA VAL A 259 -17.31 9.86 11.48
C VAL A 259 -16.61 9.85 10.11
N SER A 260 -15.28 9.93 10.09
CA SER A 260 -14.51 9.87 8.85
C SER A 260 -14.65 8.52 8.15
N LEU A 261 -14.61 7.41 8.88
CA LEU A 261 -14.82 6.07 8.32
C LEU A 261 -16.24 5.92 7.75
N VAL A 262 -17.26 6.39 8.47
CA VAL A 262 -18.63 6.41 7.94
C VAL A 262 -18.68 7.22 6.64
N GLY A 263 -18.12 8.43 6.60
CA GLY A 263 -18.06 9.24 5.38
C GLY A 263 -17.34 8.56 4.23
N ILE A 264 -16.22 7.86 4.50
CA ILE A 264 -15.45 7.13 3.50
C ILE A 264 -16.25 5.98 2.88
N PHE A 265 -16.97 5.21 3.68
CA PHE A 265 -17.68 4.02 3.19
C PHE A 265 -19.11 4.29 2.71
N THR A 266 -19.71 5.45 3.04
CA THR A 266 -21.04 5.83 2.56
C THR A 266 -21.00 6.72 1.33
N TYR A 267 -20.00 7.58 1.19
CA TYR A 267 -19.84 8.50 0.07
C TYR A 267 -18.71 8.02 -0.85
N GLN A 268 -19.07 7.38 -1.96
CA GLN A 268 -18.15 6.73 -2.90
C GLN A 268 -18.15 7.47 -4.24
N PRO A 269 -17.44 8.59 -4.36
CA PRO A 269 -17.33 9.33 -5.62
C PRO A 269 -16.36 8.65 -6.59
N GLU A 270 -16.16 9.30 -7.74
CA GLU A 270 -15.16 8.86 -8.73
C GLU A 270 -13.75 8.72 -8.15
N LEU A 271 -12.94 7.92 -8.84
CA LEU A 271 -11.56 7.57 -8.53
C LEU A 271 -10.68 8.81 -8.21
N TYR A 272 -10.03 8.82 -7.04
CA TYR A 272 -9.13 9.90 -6.58
C TYR A 272 -9.77 11.30 -6.56
N SER A 273 -11.08 11.36 -6.32
CA SER A 273 -11.81 12.61 -6.23
C SER A 273 -11.33 13.46 -5.05
N THR A 274 -11.16 14.75 -5.29
CA THR A 274 -10.82 15.74 -4.24
C THR A 274 -11.90 15.85 -3.16
N THR A 275 -13.13 15.45 -3.44
CA THR A 275 -14.25 15.44 -2.47
C THR A 275 -14.02 14.49 -1.31
N MET A 276 -13.18 13.46 -1.48
CA MET A 276 -12.81 12.51 -0.41
C MET A 276 -11.70 13.03 0.51
N LEU A 277 -10.98 14.06 0.07
CA LEU A 277 -9.82 14.58 0.77
C LEU A 277 -10.11 14.98 2.23
N PRO A 278 -11.22 15.66 2.57
CA PRO A 278 -11.52 15.99 3.96
C PRO A 278 -11.68 14.75 4.85
N TRP A 279 -12.33 13.69 4.35
CA TRP A 279 -12.53 12.44 5.09
C TRP A 279 -11.20 11.72 5.33
N TYR A 280 -10.38 11.60 4.29
CA TYR A 280 -9.04 10.99 4.39
C TYR A 280 -8.14 11.78 5.33
N PHE A 281 -8.18 13.11 5.25
CA PHE A 281 -7.42 13.99 6.14
C PHE A 281 -7.84 13.82 7.60
N CYS A 282 -9.14 13.90 7.90
CA CYS A 282 -9.67 13.75 9.26
C CYS A 282 -9.34 12.38 9.84
N MET A 283 -9.45 11.31 9.06
CA MET A 283 -9.09 9.96 9.47
C MET A 283 -7.60 9.86 9.84
N LEU A 284 -6.70 10.25 8.92
CA LEU A 284 -5.26 10.16 9.16
C LEU A 284 -4.83 11.06 10.32
N PHE A 285 -5.34 12.30 10.37
CA PHE A 285 -5.05 13.26 11.43
C PHE A 285 -5.42 12.70 12.81
N SER A 286 -6.60 12.10 12.94
CA SER A 286 -7.08 11.51 14.19
C SER A 286 -6.17 10.36 14.66
N ILE A 287 -5.76 9.48 13.74
CA ILE A 287 -4.83 8.38 14.05
C ILE A 287 -3.44 8.92 14.44
N CYS A 288 -2.95 9.94 13.75
CA CYS A 288 -1.69 10.60 14.12
C CYS A 288 -1.76 11.28 15.49
N LYS A 289 -2.95 11.69 15.93
CA LYS A 289 -3.23 12.24 17.28
C LYS A 289 -3.43 11.16 18.35
N GLY A 290 -3.40 9.88 17.98
CA GLY A 290 -3.47 8.76 18.89
C GLY A 290 -4.83 8.05 18.95
N ALA A 291 -5.78 8.39 18.06
CA ALA A 291 -6.96 7.55 17.86
C ALA A 291 -6.54 6.18 17.30
N ASN A 292 -7.16 5.11 17.77
CA ASN A 292 -6.84 3.76 17.35
C ASN A 292 -8.06 2.82 17.35
N LEU A 293 -9.25 3.36 17.11
CA LEU A 293 -10.52 2.64 17.19
C LEU A 293 -10.66 1.92 18.55
N PHE A 294 -10.51 2.69 19.63
CA PHE A 294 -10.59 2.19 21.01
C PHE A 294 -9.66 1.00 21.32
N GLY A 295 -8.52 0.91 20.63
CA GLY A 295 -7.52 -0.14 20.81
C GLY A 295 -7.47 -1.17 19.70
N VAL A 296 -8.46 -1.23 18.82
CA VAL A 296 -8.53 -2.23 17.74
C VAL A 296 -7.30 -2.17 16.83
N LEU A 297 -6.91 -0.99 16.35
CA LEU A 297 -5.75 -0.85 15.46
C LEU A 297 -4.42 -1.21 16.15
N SER A 298 -4.39 -1.22 17.48
CA SER A 298 -3.19 -1.58 18.25
C SER A 298 -3.17 -3.05 18.67
N PHE A 299 -4.09 -3.87 18.17
CA PHE A 299 -4.11 -5.31 18.44
C PHE A 299 -2.85 -5.98 17.89
N ASN A 300 -2.23 -6.86 18.67
CA ASN A 300 -0.91 -7.40 18.36
C ASN A 300 -0.78 -8.02 16.97
N GLY A 301 -1.77 -8.79 16.53
CA GLY A 301 -1.74 -9.42 15.21
C GLY A 301 -1.79 -8.39 14.08
N PHE A 302 -2.56 -7.29 14.25
CA PHE A 302 -2.62 -6.22 13.26
C PHE A 302 -1.31 -5.45 13.19
N VAL A 303 -0.67 -5.19 14.34
CA VAL A 303 0.65 -4.54 14.41
C VAL A 303 1.72 -5.42 13.77
N ARG A 304 1.72 -6.74 14.02
CA ARG A 304 2.64 -7.70 13.40
C ARG A 304 2.52 -7.71 11.88
N LEU A 305 1.30 -7.81 11.35
CA LEU A 305 1.06 -7.75 9.90
C LEU A 305 1.28 -6.34 9.33
N GLY A 306 1.08 -5.30 10.13
CA GLY A 306 1.45 -3.92 9.79
C GLY A 306 2.94 -3.73 9.56
N ASN A 307 3.80 -4.44 10.31
CA ASN A 307 5.24 -4.49 10.06
C ASN A 307 5.56 -5.09 8.69
N ALA A 308 4.83 -6.16 8.31
CA ALA A 308 4.98 -6.84 7.03
C ALA A 308 4.12 -6.22 5.90
N SER A 309 3.44 -5.09 6.12
CA SER A 309 2.49 -4.51 5.19
C SER A 309 3.08 -4.19 3.81
N PHE A 310 4.36 -3.81 3.74
CA PHE A 310 5.03 -3.58 2.46
C PHE A 310 5.25 -4.89 1.70
N SER A 311 5.71 -5.95 2.38
CA SER A 311 5.82 -7.29 1.77
C SER A 311 4.44 -7.81 1.33
N ILE A 312 3.36 -7.61 2.10
CA ILE A 312 1.98 -7.94 1.68
C ILE A 312 1.64 -7.19 0.39
N TYR A 313 1.93 -5.89 0.36
CA TYR A 313 1.61 -5.03 -0.77
C TYR A 313 2.34 -5.44 -2.06
N VAL A 314 3.61 -5.81 -2.01
CA VAL A 314 4.38 -6.13 -3.23
C VAL A 314 4.23 -7.58 -3.68
N LEU A 315 3.97 -8.53 -2.76
CA LEU A 315 3.93 -9.97 -3.06
C LEU A 315 2.55 -10.51 -3.39
N HIS A 316 1.45 -9.84 -2.98
CA HIS A 316 0.11 -10.43 -3.11
C HIS A 316 -0.22 -10.86 -4.54
N SER A 317 0.16 -10.08 -5.56
CA SER A 317 -0.12 -10.41 -6.96
C SER A 317 0.52 -11.74 -7.37
N VAL A 318 1.80 -11.94 -7.02
CA VAL A 318 2.53 -13.17 -7.32
C VAL A 318 1.90 -14.37 -6.61
N VAL A 319 1.59 -14.20 -5.32
CA VAL A 319 1.01 -15.27 -4.50
C VAL A 319 -0.39 -15.64 -5.01
N LEU A 320 -1.25 -14.66 -5.25
CA LEU A 320 -2.62 -14.89 -5.73
C LEU A 320 -2.62 -15.55 -7.11
N TYR A 321 -1.81 -15.04 -8.05
CA TYR A 321 -1.70 -15.65 -9.38
C TYR A 321 -1.30 -17.12 -9.29
N THR A 322 -0.25 -17.40 -8.53
CA THR A 322 0.28 -18.77 -8.38
C THR A 322 -0.74 -19.70 -7.74
N LEU A 323 -1.37 -19.26 -6.64
CA LEU A 323 -2.39 -20.06 -5.96
C LEU A 323 -3.58 -20.34 -6.89
N PHE A 324 -4.12 -19.32 -7.53
CA PHE A 324 -5.33 -19.45 -8.32
C PHE A 324 -5.10 -20.24 -9.60
N THR A 325 -3.93 -20.12 -10.22
CA THR A 325 -3.56 -20.94 -11.37
C THR A 325 -3.35 -22.40 -10.96
N TRP A 326 -2.67 -22.63 -9.84
CA TRP A 326 -2.33 -23.99 -9.39
C TRP A 326 -3.54 -24.75 -8.83
N MET A 327 -4.46 -24.08 -8.18
CA MET A 327 -5.69 -24.67 -7.62
C MET A 327 -6.79 -24.87 -8.68
N HIS A 328 -6.53 -24.56 -9.94
CA HIS A 328 -7.51 -24.70 -11.05
C HIS A 328 -8.86 -24.03 -10.74
N THR A 329 -8.81 -22.78 -10.24
CA THR A 329 -9.98 -22.05 -9.73
C THR A 329 -10.97 -21.61 -10.80
N SER A 330 -10.83 -22.12 -12.04
CA SER A 330 -11.69 -21.80 -13.17
C SER A 330 -13.20 -21.96 -12.87
N ASN A 331 -13.56 -22.81 -11.91
CA ASN A 331 -14.96 -23.05 -11.54
C ASN A 331 -15.43 -22.33 -10.27
N ILE A 332 -14.55 -21.60 -9.58
CA ILE A 332 -14.88 -20.99 -8.27
C ILE A 332 -16.03 -19.97 -8.34
N ILE A 333 -16.22 -19.34 -9.50
CA ILE A 333 -17.32 -18.39 -9.70
C ILE A 333 -18.69 -19.09 -9.59
N ASN A 334 -18.74 -20.36 -9.95
CA ASN A 334 -19.97 -21.18 -9.93
C ASN A 334 -20.21 -21.87 -8.58
N GLU A 335 -19.22 -21.80 -7.68
CA GLU A 335 -19.35 -22.40 -6.35
C GLU A 335 -20.26 -21.60 -5.43
N PRO A 336 -20.86 -22.25 -4.41
CA PRO A 336 -21.66 -21.57 -3.37
C PRO A 336 -20.89 -20.45 -2.69
N GLU A 337 -21.61 -19.42 -2.21
CA GLU A 337 -21.00 -18.24 -1.58
C GLU A 337 -20.09 -18.60 -0.40
N ASP A 338 -20.52 -19.51 0.46
CA ASP A 338 -19.73 -19.98 1.60
C ASP A 338 -18.38 -20.56 1.18
N PHE A 339 -18.35 -21.33 0.09
CA PHE A 339 -17.12 -21.90 -0.44
C PHE A 339 -16.17 -20.81 -0.96
N ARG A 340 -16.71 -19.79 -1.65
CA ARG A 340 -15.93 -18.64 -2.12
C ARG A 340 -15.32 -17.84 -0.96
N VAL A 341 -16.06 -17.68 0.14
CA VAL A 341 -15.55 -17.00 1.34
C VAL A 341 -14.40 -17.79 1.97
N ILE A 342 -14.55 -19.11 2.14
CA ILE A 342 -13.48 -19.97 2.66
C ILE A 342 -12.23 -19.89 1.77
N TYR A 343 -12.42 -19.88 0.46
CA TYR A 343 -11.34 -19.77 -0.50
C TYR A 343 -10.61 -18.41 -0.38
N LEU A 344 -11.35 -17.29 -0.20
CA LEU A 344 -10.76 -15.98 0.02
C LEU A 344 -10.00 -15.93 1.35
N ILE A 345 -10.52 -16.54 2.42
CA ILE A 345 -9.82 -16.65 3.70
C ILE A 345 -8.49 -17.39 3.53
N GLY A 346 -8.52 -18.54 2.85
CA GLY A 346 -7.32 -19.35 2.61
C GLY A 346 -6.27 -18.64 1.76
N SER A 347 -6.69 -18.03 0.65
CA SER A 347 -5.79 -17.34 -0.28
C SER A 347 -5.19 -16.09 0.36
N PHE A 348 -5.99 -15.26 1.02
CA PHE A 348 -5.48 -14.08 1.74
C PHE A 348 -4.62 -14.48 2.95
N GLY A 349 -4.98 -15.54 3.68
CA GLY A 349 -4.15 -16.11 4.74
C GLY A 349 -2.77 -16.52 4.22
N MET A 350 -2.71 -17.19 3.06
CA MET A 350 -1.45 -17.58 2.42
C MET A 350 -0.62 -16.36 1.99
N VAL A 351 -1.26 -15.32 1.44
CA VAL A 351 -0.60 -14.03 1.17
C VAL A 351 0.05 -13.49 2.44
N CYS A 352 -0.68 -13.45 3.57
CA CYS A 352 -0.14 -12.96 4.84
C CYS A 352 1.01 -13.83 5.36
N VAL A 353 0.93 -15.16 5.27
CA VAL A 353 2.00 -16.07 5.71
C VAL A 353 3.26 -15.87 4.86
N ILE A 354 3.16 -15.94 3.54
CA ILE A 354 4.32 -15.80 2.64
C ILE A 354 4.95 -14.40 2.79
N SER A 355 4.13 -13.36 2.86
CA SER A 355 4.63 -11.99 3.04
C SER A 355 5.27 -11.76 4.40
N SER A 356 4.77 -12.40 5.46
CA SER A 356 5.38 -12.33 6.78
C SER A 356 6.75 -13.00 6.84
N LEU A 357 6.92 -14.10 6.13
CA LEU A 357 8.22 -14.77 5.97
C LEU A 357 9.18 -13.90 5.14
N CYS A 358 8.71 -13.31 4.04
CA CYS A 358 9.51 -12.36 3.25
C CYS A 358 9.97 -11.16 4.10
N TYR A 359 9.06 -10.59 4.90
CA TYR A 359 9.42 -9.52 5.83
C TYR A 359 10.52 -9.96 6.81
N ALA A 360 10.35 -11.11 7.45
CA ALA A 360 11.28 -11.59 8.47
C ALA A 360 12.65 -11.98 7.91
N LEU A 361 12.68 -12.61 6.73
CA LEU A 361 13.90 -13.20 6.15
C LEU A 361 14.62 -12.27 5.17
N ILE A 362 13.90 -11.32 4.56
CA ILE A 362 14.44 -10.45 3.52
C ILE A 362 14.32 -8.99 3.94
N GLU A 363 13.11 -8.44 4.07
CA GLU A 363 12.90 -6.99 4.27
C GLU A 363 13.58 -6.50 5.55
N ARG A 364 13.28 -7.09 6.71
CA ARG A 364 13.80 -6.68 8.02
C ARG A 364 15.34 -6.78 8.13
N PRO A 365 16.00 -7.87 7.70
CA PRO A 365 17.47 -7.95 7.73
C PRO A 365 18.13 -6.83 6.93
N PHE A 366 17.60 -6.51 5.74
CA PHE A 366 18.16 -5.43 4.93
C PHE A 366 17.90 -4.04 5.53
N ILE A 367 16.72 -3.80 6.12
CA ILE A 367 16.45 -2.56 6.88
C ILE A 367 17.47 -2.40 8.00
N ASN A 368 17.75 -3.47 8.75
CA ASN A 368 18.73 -3.45 9.85
C ASN A 368 20.16 -3.26 9.33
N LEU A 369 20.50 -3.83 8.18
CA LEU A 369 21.78 -3.61 7.52
C LEU A 369 21.94 -2.13 7.10
N GLY A 370 20.91 -1.55 6.48
CA GLY A 370 20.92 -0.14 6.08
C GLY A 370 21.17 0.82 7.25
N ARG A 371 20.62 0.51 8.44
CA ARG A 371 20.87 1.30 9.67
C ARG A 371 22.31 1.20 10.19
N LYS A 372 23.01 0.09 9.93
CA LYS A 372 24.39 -0.14 10.38
C LYS A 372 25.44 0.47 9.44
N VAL A 373 25.13 0.52 8.15
CA VAL A 373 26.01 1.14 7.14
C VAL A 373 25.95 2.65 7.32
N LYS A 374 27.05 3.27 7.77
CA LYS A 374 27.25 4.72 7.74
C LYS A 374 27.99 5.06 6.46
N LEU A 375 27.42 5.92 5.65
CA LEU A 375 28.04 6.49 4.45
C LEU A 375 28.59 7.87 4.75
#